data_dc13e31f2c39f4e9db2a6bb66ff7b5ab
#
_entry.id   dc13e31f2c39f4e9db2a6bb66ff7b5ab
#
_cell.length_a   1.000
_cell.length_b   1.000
_cell.length_c   1.000
_cell.angle_alpha   90.00
_cell.angle_beta   90.00
_cell.angle_gamma   90.00
#
_symmetry.space_group_name_H-M   'P 1'
#
loop_
_entity.id
_entity.type
_entity.pdbx_description
1 polymer ?
#
loop_
_entity_poly.entity_id
_entity_poly.type
_entity_poly.pdbx_seq_one_letter_code
_entity_poly.pdbx_strand_id
1 'polypeptide(L)'
;METFFLAVLVVIMIVALASGYPVAFALPGSAIIAIGLAAFFGYIFEGDSSAFFAVDGPIEWLVAGITNFRSNYWDVETDTLIAIPLFIFMGIMLQKSKIAEDLLITMGQLFGPIPGGLGISVIFVGALLAATTGIVGATVIAMGLISLPTMLNNKYDRQLASGIVCSSGTLGQIIPPSIVLIIIADQLASASDVANNLRQNDYKALTGEFNMPGEFRVGSSSAGDMFLGALLPGLVLVALYMIYVFIFARIKRGVAPPVPFKGNFDLKFWLRVVVIIIPPLALIFAVLGSILMGIATVNQAGSIGAIGATLMAGYRSVSYTHLRAHETLRYLVCRLLLE
;
A
#
# COMPACT_ATOMS: atom_id res chain seq x y z
N MET A 1 -31.74 -7.34 -9.80
CA MET A 1 -30.81 -8.16 -10.59
C MET A 1 -29.35 -7.68 -10.46
N GLU A 2 -29.09 -6.38 -10.46
CA GLU A 2 -27.74 -5.83 -10.31
C GLU A 2 -27.00 -6.33 -9.05
N THR A 3 -27.67 -6.27 -7.89
CA THR A 3 -27.10 -6.77 -6.63
C THR A 3 -26.77 -8.26 -6.64
N PHE A 4 -27.51 -9.05 -7.43
CA PHE A 4 -27.24 -10.48 -7.61
C PHE A 4 -25.94 -10.69 -8.40
N PHE A 5 -25.76 -10.02 -9.54
CA PHE A 5 -24.52 -10.15 -10.33
C PHE A 5 -23.30 -9.53 -9.63
N LEU A 6 -23.51 -8.50 -8.80
CA LEU A 6 -22.47 -8.01 -7.91
C LEU A 6 -22.02 -9.09 -6.91
N ALA A 7 -22.97 -9.79 -6.30
CA ALA A 7 -22.66 -10.90 -5.39
C ALA A 7 -21.95 -12.05 -6.13
N VAL A 8 -22.37 -12.38 -7.35
CA VAL A 8 -21.71 -13.38 -8.21
C VAL A 8 -20.28 -12.96 -8.52
N LEU A 9 -20.05 -11.69 -8.88
CA LEU A 9 -18.70 -11.14 -9.09
C LEU A 9 -17.80 -11.35 -7.87
N VAL A 10 -18.30 -10.98 -6.68
CA VAL A 10 -17.54 -11.12 -5.42
C VAL A 10 -17.23 -12.59 -5.13
N VAL A 11 -18.18 -13.50 -5.34
CA VAL A 11 -17.95 -14.95 -5.14
C VAL A 11 -16.89 -15.47 -6.11
N ILE A 12 -17.00 -15.15 -7.40
CA ILE A 12 -16.02 -15.59 -8.43
C ILE A 12 -14.63 -15.04 -8.08
N MET A 13 -14.54 -13.78 -7.66
CA MET A 13 -13.28 -13.15 -7.24
C MET A 13 -12.66 -13.87 -6.04
N ILE A 14 -13.46 -14.18 -5.01
CA ILE A 14 -12.99 -14.92 -3.82
C ILE A 14 -12.50 -16.32 -4.23
N VAL A 15 -13.23 -17.04 -5.06
CA VAL A 15 -12.86 -18.37 -5.54
C VAL A 15 -11.57 -18.31 -6.37
N ALA A 16 -11.44 -17.32 -7.27
CA ALA A 16 -10.25 -17.14 -8.07
C ALA A 16 -9.00 -16.85 -7.21
N LEU A 17 -9.13 -15.97 -6.21
CA LEU A 17 -8.04 -15.68 -5.28
C LEU A 17 -7.69 -16.88 -4.39
N ALA A 18 -8.70 -17.60 -3.90
CA ALA A 18 -8.50 -18.80 -3.06
C ALA A 18 -7.86 -19.96 -3.81
N SER A 19 -8.05 -20.05 -5.13
CA SER A 19 -7.42 -21.08 -5.99
C SER A 19 -5.95 -20.81 -6.32
N GLY A 20 -5.39 -19.67 -5.84
CA GLY A 20 -3.97 -19.34 -6.00
C GLY A 20 -3.63 -18.64 -7.32
N TYR A 21 -4.63 -18.22 -8.09
CA TYR A 21 -4.36 -17.41 -9.28
C TYR A 21 -3.75 -16.06 -8.89
N PRO A 22 -2.76 -15.56 -9.68
CA PRO A 22 -2.21 -14.23 -9.45
C PRO A 22 -3.30 -13.16 -9.48
N VAL A 23 -3.27 -12.24 -8.53
CA VAL A 23 -4.28 -11.17 -8.36
C VAL A 23 -4.49 -10.36 -9.66
N ALA A 24 -3.40 -10.13 -10.40
CA ALA A 24 -3.42 -9.41 -11.68
C ALA A 24 -4.33 -10.06 -12.74
N PHE A 25 -4.56 -11.36 -12.66
CA PHE A 25 -5.46 -12.09 -13.56
C PHE A 25 -6.80 -12.42 -12.89
N ALA A 26 -6.80 -12.67 -11.58
CA ALA A 26 -8.01 -13.01 -10.84
C ALA A 26 -9.04 -11.88 -10.86
N LEU A 27 -8.60 -10.62 -10.66
CA LEU A 27 -9.51 -9.48 -10.63
C LEU A 27 -10.16 -9.18 -12.00
N PRO A 28 -9.40 -8.93 -13.09
CA PRO A 28 -10.02 -8.67 -14.39
C PRO A 28 -10.73 -9.91 -14.94
N GLY A 29 -10.20 -11.12 -14.71
CA GLY A 29 -10.85 -12.36 -15.13
C GLY A 29 -12.21 -12.57 -14.46
N SER A 30 -12.34 -12.30 -13.18
CA SER A 30 -13.63 -12.39 -12.46
C SER A 30 -14.66 -11.39 -13.00
N ALA A 31 -14.22 -10.17 -13.34
CA ALA A 31 -15.09 -9.17 -13.94
C ALA A 31 -15.60 -9.60 -15.32
N ILE A 32 -14.70 -10.09 -16.20
CA ILE A 32 -15.07 -10.58 -17.54
C ILE A 32 -16.05 -11.76 -17.45
N ILE A 33 -15.81 -12.70 -16.52
CA ILE A 33 -16.73 -13.85 -16.32
C ILE A 33 -18.08 -13.37 -15.81
N ALA A 34 -18.15 -12.44 -14.87
CA ALA A 34 -19.40 -11.92 -14.34
C ALA A 34 -20.20 -11.16 -15.41
N ILE A 35 -19.56 -10.36 -16.24
CA ILE A 35 -20.17 -9.67 -17.40
C ILE A 35 -20.70 -10.70 -18.39
N GLY A 36 -19.91 -11.73 -18.71
CA GLY A 36 -20.33 -12.81 -19.62
C GLY A 36 -21.54 -13.59 -19.11
N LEU A 37 -21.57 -13.90 -17.81
CA LEU A 37 -22.72 -14.56 -17.16
C LEU A 37 -23.96 -13.67 -17.18
N ALA A 38 -23.83 -12.38 -16.88
CA ALA A 38 -24.94 -11.45 -16.92
C ALA A 38 -25.56 -11.35 -18.34
N ALA A 39 -24.70 -11.26 -19.36
CA ALA A 39 -25.14 -11.25 -20.76
C ALA A 39 -25.82 -12.57 -21.18
N PHE A 40 -25.23 -13.71 -20.79
CA PHE A 40 -25.76 -15.04 -21.11
C PHE A 40 -27.13 -15.28 -20.45
N PHE A 41 -27.27 -14.96 -19.19
CA PHE A 41 -28.55 -15.09 -18.49
C PHE A 41 -29.60 -14.08 -18.99
N GLY A 42 -29.18 -12.84 -19.34
CA GLY A 42 -30.04 -11.85 -19.96
C GLY A 42 -30.63 -12.37 -21.28
N TYR A 43 -29.79 -12.97 -22.11
CA TYR A 43 -30.24 -13.58 -23.37
C TYR A 43 -31.19 -14.76 -23.16
N ILE A 44 -30.97 -15.64 -22.16
CA ILE A 44 -31.83 -16.80 -21.90
C ILE A 44 -33.19 -16.39 -21.31
N PHE A 45 -33.22 -15.47 -20.36
CA PHE A 45 -34.41 -15.12 -19.63
C PHE A 45 -35.28 -14.06 -20.27
N GLU A 46 -34.67 -13.07 -20.93
CA GLU A 46 -35.38 -11.92 -21.50
C GLU A 46 -35.16 -11.76 -23.01
N GLY A 47 -34.38 -12.64 -23.62
CA GLY A 47 -34.10 -12.58 -25.06
C GLY A 47 -33.11 -11.44 -25.47
N ASP A 48 -32.63 -10.67 -24.52
CA ASP A 48 -31.71 -9.56 -24.75
C ASP A 48 -30.50 -9.67 -23.82
N SER A 49 -29.28 -9.66 -24.39
CA SER A 49 -28.03 -9.72 -23.66
C SER A 49 -27.77 -8.48 -22.80
N SER A 50 -28.49 -7.39 -23.04
CA SER A 50 -28.37 -6.13 -22.31
C SER A 50 -29.32 -5.99 -21.13
N ALA A 51 -30.26 -6.91 -20.96
CA ALA A 51 -31.39 -6.81 -20.02
C ALA A 51 -30.98 -6.65 -18.55
N PHE A 52 -29.79 -7.14 -18.16
CA PHE A 52 -29.28 -7.05 -16.78
C PHE A 52 -28.21 -5.98 -16.57
N PHE A 53 -28.01 -5.11 -17.56
CA PHE A 53 -27.11 -3.97 -17.45
C PHE A 53 -27.92 -2.69 -17.25
N ALA A 54 -27.54 -1.87 -16.27
CA ALA A 54 -28.25 -0.63 -15.94
C ALA A 54 -28.15 0.44 -17.03
N VAL A 55 -27.01 0.49 -17.67
CA VAL A 55 -26.68 1.41 -18.76
C VAL A 55 -25.80 0.65 -19.73
N ASP A 56 -26.08 0.76 -21.02
CA ASP A 56 -25.29 0.15 -22.08
C ASP A 56 -25.29 -1.38 -22.09
N GLY A 57 -24.68 -2.00 -23.08
CA GLY A 57 -24.63 -3.46 -23.20
C GLY A 57 -23.32 -4.08 -22.71
N PRO A 58 -23.21 -5.43 -22.70
CA PRO A 58 -22.02 -6.14 -22.20
C PRO A 58 -20.73 -5.77 -22.92
N ILE A 59 -20.81 -5.43 -24.22
CA ILE A 59 -19.64 -5.01 -25.02
C ILE A 59 -19.11 -3.66 -24.52
N GLU A 60 -19.99 -2.71 -24.22
CA GLU A 60 -19.62 -1.38 -23.73
C GLU A 60 -18.99 -1.44 -22.35
N TRP A 61 -19.48 -2.31 -21.47
CA TRP A 61 -18.84 -2.56 -20.17
C TRP A 61 -17.44 -3.16 -20.30
N LEU A 62 -17.21 -4.08 -21.24
CA LEU A 62 -15.89 -4.61 -21.54
C LEU A 62 -14.97 -3.53 -22.16
N VAL A 63 -15.50 -2.74 -23.07
CA VAL A 63 -14.77 -1.62 -23.69
C VAL A 63 -14.48 -0.52 -22.68
N ALA A 64 -15.42 -0.22 -21.77
CA ALA A 64 -15.21 0.74 -20.69
C ALA A 64 -14.02 0.36 -19.81
N GLY A 65 -13.85 -0.92 -19.51
CA GLY A 65 -12.68 -1.42 -18.78
C GLY A 65 -11.36 -1.13 -19.50
N ILE A 66 -11.31 -1.31 -20.81
CA ILE A 66 -10.12 -1.02 -21.64
C ILE A 66 -9.93 0.50 -21.80
N THR A 67 -11.00 1.24 -21.97
CA THR A 67 -10.95 2.71 -22.13
C THR A 67 -10.53 3.38 -20.83
N ASN A 68 -11.06 2.94 -19.69
CA ASN A 68 -10.65 3.42 -18.39
C ASN A 68 -9.17 3.10 -18.10
N PHE A 69 -8.68 1.92 -18.50
CA PHE A 69 -7.26 1.60 -18.40
C PHE A 69 -6.41 2.56 -19.24
N ARG A 70 -6.85 2.88 -20.47
CA ARG A 70 -6.17 3.81 -21.35
C ARG A 70 -6.21 5.25 -20.81
N SER A 71 -7.36 5.75 -20.35
CA SER A 71 -7.49 7.09 -19.79
C SER A 71 -6.68 7.23 -18.51
N ASN A 72 -6.73 6.26 -17.62
CA ASN A 72 -5.98 6.29 -16.37
C ASN A 72 -4.46 6.29 -16.54
N TYR A 73 -3.93 5.72 -17.64
CA TYR A 73 -2.48 5.68 -17.88
C TYR A 73 -1.98 6.73 -18.90
N TRP A 74 -2.87 7.26 -19.75
CA TRP A 74 -2.48 8.15 -20.85
C TRP A 74 -3.13 9.53 -20.79
N ASP A 75 -4.05 9.75 -19.85
CA ASP A 75 -4.65 11.06 -19.69
C ASP A 75 -3.81 11.94 -18.77
N VAL A 76 -3.49 13.14 -19.24
CA VAL A 76 -2.66 14.11 -18.52
C VAL A 76 -3.35 14.60 -17.24
N GLU A 77 -4.67 14.42 -17.14
CA GLU A 77 -5.47 14.82 -15.98
C GLU A 77 -5.42 13.82 -14.81
N THR A 78 -4.98 12.58 -15.03
CA THR A 78 -4.83 11.57 -13.98
C THR A 78 -3.41 11.49 -13.41
N ASP A 79 -2.81 12.65 -13.19
CA ASP A 79 -1.46 12.80 -12.64
C ASP A 79 -1.24 11.99 -11.35
N THR A 80 -2.27 11.80 -10.55
CA THR A 80 -2.19 11.11 -9.25
C THR A 80 -1.69 9.66 -9.38
N LEU A 81 -2.04 8.97 -10.47
CA LEU A 81 -1.64 7.57 -10.67
C LEU A 81 -0.16 7.39 -11.06
N ILE A 82 0.48 8.42 -11.60
CA ILE A 82 1.93 8.41 -11.88
C ILE A 82 2.76 8.31 -10.59
N ALA A 83 2.22 8.77 -9.48
CA ALA A 83 2.85 8.61 -8.17
C ALA A 83 3.06 7.14 -7.77
N ILE A 84 2.18 6.24 -8.20
CA ILE A 84 2.24 4.82 -7.82
C ILE A 84 3.57 4.17 -8.25
N PRO A 85 3.99 4.18 -9.52
CA PRO A 85 5.27 3.60 -9.92
C PRO A 85 6.47 4.29 -9.23
N LEU A 86 6.39 5.58 -8.92
CA LEU A 86 7.46 6.30 -8.22
C LEU A 86 7.60 5.84 -6.76
N PHE A 87 6.49 5.65 -6.04
CA PHE A 87 6.51 5.09 -4.69
C PHE A 87 6.93 3.62 -4.67
N ILE A 88 6.50 2.82 -5.65
CA ILE A 88 6.97 1.43 -5.81
C ILE A 88 8.48 1.42 -6.02
N PHE A 89 9.00 2.26 -6.90
CA PHE A 89 10.43 2.39 -7.14
C PHE A 89 11.19 2.78 -5.87
N MET A 90 10.72 3.80 -5.15
CA MET A 90 11.30 4.22 -3.87
C MET A 90 11.38 3.05 -2.88
N GLY A 91 10.29 2.30 -2.72
CA GLY A 91 10.22 1.17 -1.81
C GLY A 91 11.18 0.04 -2.18
N ILE A 92 11.25 -0.33 -3.47
CA ILE A 92 12.17 -1.37 -3.96
C ILE A 92 13.63 -0.94 -3.76
N MET A 93 13.96 0.33 -4.03
CA MET A 93 15.31 0.87 -3.84
C MET A 93 15.73 0.78 -2.37
N LEU A 94 14.86 1.16 -1.42
CA LEU A 94 15.15 1.06 0.01
C LEU A 94 15.30 -0.38 0.49
N GLN A 95 14.47 -1.31 -0.01
CA GLN A 95 14.60 -2.73 0.32
C GLN A 95 15.92 -3.33 -0.19
N LYS A 96 16.30 -3.00 -1.43
CA LYS A 96 17.52 -3.53 -2.07
C LYS A 96 18.80 -2.88 -1.53
N SER A 97 18.73 -1.71 -0.94
CA SER A 97 19.88 -0.96 -0.39
C SER A 97 20.42 -1.50 0.94
N LYS A 98 19.89 -2.61 1.47
CA LYS A 98 20.21 -3.19 2.79
C LYS A 98 19.94 -2.27 4.00
N ILE A 99 19.33 -1.10 3.77
CA ILE A 99 18.96 -0.17 4.85
C ILE A 99 17.98 -0.84 5.82
N ALA A 100 17.04 -1.63 5.29
CA ALA A 100 16.10 -2.42 6.09
C ALA A 100 16.78 -3.41 7.04
N GLU A 101 17.80 -4.11 6.55
CA GLU A 101 18.57 -5.08 7.34
C GLU A 101 19.35 -4.38 8.45
N ASP A 102 20.06 -3.28 8.12
CA ASP A 102 20.82 -2.49 9.09
C ASP A 102 19.92 -1.87 10.17
N LEU A 103 18.74 -1.38 9.78
CA LEU A 103 17.72 -0.88 10.71
C LEU A 103 17.27 -1.99 11.67
N LEU A 104 16.94 -3.18 11.14
CA LEU A 104 16.48 -4.29 11.96
C LEU A 104 17.55 -4.76 12.95
N ILE A 105 18.81 -4.89 12.51
CA ILE A 105 19.94 -5.26 13.37
C ILE A 105 20.10 -4.23 14.46
N THR A 106 20.13 -2.94 14.11
CA THR A 106 20.37 -1.85 15.07
C THR A 106 19.24 -1.71 16.09
N MET A 107 17.98 -1.77 15.61
CA MET A 107 16.81 -1.76 16.50
C MET A 107 16.72 -3.02 17.33
N GLY A 108 17.07 -4.18 16.77
CA GLY A 108 17.17 -5.43 17.50
C GLY A 108 18.21 -5.39 18.63
N GLN A 109 19.30 -4.67 18.45
CA GLN A 109 20.29 -4.41 19.51
C GLN A 109 19.76 -3.44 20.56
N LEU A 110 19.03 -2.39 20.16
CA LEU A 110 18.50 -1.37 21.04
C LEU A 110 17.39 -1.92 21.96
N PHE A 111 16.41 -2.60 21.37
CA PHE A 111 15.28 -3.14 22.13
C PHE A 111 15.48 -4.58 22.62
N GLY A 112 16.50 -5.28 22.12
CA GLY A 112 16.78 -6.68 22.43
C GLY A 112 16.77 -7.05 23.93
N PRO A 113 17.35 -6.23 24.83
CA PRO A 113 17.34 -6.52 26.27
C PRO A 113 15.94 -6.59 26.90
N ILE A 114 14.92 -6.06 26.24
CA ILE A 114 13.54 -6.03 26.73
C ILE A 114 12.83 -7.31 26.28
N PRO A 115 12.01 -7.98 27.13
CA PRO A 115 11.16 -9.08 26.71
C PRO A 115 10.25 -8.63 25.55
N GLY A 116 10.23 -9.39 24.45
CA GLY A 116 9.53 -8.99 23.23
C GLY A 116 10.27 -7.94 22.38
N GLY A 117 11.44 -7.47 22.80
CA GLY A 117 12.16 -6.36 22.18
C GLY A 117 12.50 -6.57 20.71
N LEU A 118 12.89 -7.77 20.32
CA LEU A 118 13.11 -8.08 18.90
C LEU A 118 11.82 -7.98 18.07
N GLY A 119 10.68 -8.40 18.63
CA GLY A 119 9.37 -8.23 18.00
C GLY A 119 8.98 -6.76 17.86
N ILE A 120 9.23 -5.94 18.89
CA ILE A 120 9.05 -4.48 18.86
C ILE A 120 9.90 -3.86 17.75
N SER A 121 11.16 -4.29 17.63
CA SER A 121 12.06 -3.84 16.56
C SER A 121 11.52 -4.15 15.16
N VAL A 122 10.97 -5.36 14.97
CA VAL A 122 10.36 -5.78 13.70
C VAL A 122 9.15 -4.92 13.36
N ILE A 123 8.29 -4.62 14.33
CA ILE A 123 7.12 -3.74 14.11
C ILE A 123 7.57 -2.32 13.76
N PHE A 124 8.52 -1.77 14.50
CA PHE A 124 9.03 -0.42 14.26
C PHE A 124 9.69 -0.28 12.88
N VAL A 125 10.59 -1.21 12.54
CA VAL A 125 11.25 -1.23 11.23
C VAL A 125 10.26 -1.54 10.13
N GLY A 126 9.31 -2.46 10.37
CA GLY A 126 8.22 -2.75 9.47
C GLY A 126 7.36 -1.51 9.18
N ALA A 127 7.03 -0.71 10.20
CA ALA A 127 6.31 0.55 10.02
C ALA A 127 7.08 1.58 9.17
N LEU A 128 8.39 1.72 9.39
CA LEU A 128 9.24 2.60 8.58
C LEU A 128 9.32 2.14 7.12
N LEU A 129 9.51 0.84 6.90
CA LEU A 129 9.55 0.29 5.53
C LEU A 129 8.18 0.33 4.88
N ALA A 130 7.14 0.07 5.65
CA ALA A 130 5.76 0.15 5.21
C ALA A 130 5.43 1.55 4.65
N ALA A 131 5.82 2.60 5.37
CA ALA A 131 5.68 3.98 4.93
C ALA A 131 6.44 4.32 3.63
N THR A 132 7.39 3.48 3.21
CA THR A 132 8.18 3.72 1.99
C THR A 132 7.76 2.83 0.82
N THR A 133 7.15 1.68 1.07
CA THR A 133 6.85 0.69 0.02
C THR A 133 5.43 0.74 -0.50
N GLY A 134 4.47 1.07 0.37
CA GLY A 134 3.04 1.07 0.04
C GLY A 134 2.47 -0.27 -0.45
N ILE A 135 3.22 -1.38 -0.37
CA ILE A 135 2.83 -2.71 -0.88
C ILE A 135 2.96 -3.74 0.22
N VAL A 136 1.83 -4.28 0.71
CA VAL A 136 1.79 -5.26 1.81
C VAL A 136 2.58 -6.53 1.48
N GLY A 137 2.28 -7.15 0.34
CA GLY A 137 2.89 -8.45 0.00
C GLY A 137 4.41 -8.40 -0.07
N ALA A 138 4.97 -7.38 -0.71
CA ALA A 138 6.42 -7.19 -0.79
C ALA A 138 7.04 -6.94 0.58
N THR A 139 6.38 -6.13 1.43
CA THR A 139 6.87 -5.81 2.78
C THR A 139 6.82 -7.03 3.69
N VAL A 140 5.73 -7.80 3.68
CA VAL A 140 5.60 -9.04 4.47
C VAL A 140 6.68 -10.05 4.08
N ILE A 141 6.90 -10.25 2.77
CA ILE A 141 7.93 -11.17 2.28
C ILE A 141 9.32 -10.70 2.69
N ALA A 142 9.65 -9.41 2.46
CA ALA A 142 10.96 -8.85 2.81
C ALA A 142 11.22 -8.95 4.31
N MET A 143 10.25 -8.53 5.14
CA MET A 143 10.37 -8.62 6.60
C MET A 143 10.42 -10.07 7.07
N GLY A 144 9.68 -10.98 6.44
CA GLY A 144 9.72 -12.41 6.72
C GLY A 144 11.10 -13.01 6.48
N LEU A 145 11.70 -12.72 5.34
CA LEU A 145 13.03 -13.22 4.99
C LEU A 145 14.14 -12.72 5.93
N ILE A 146 14.04 -11.47 6.40
CA ILE A 146 15.06 -10.84 7.24
C ILE A 146 14.84 -11.16 8.72
N SER A 147 13.61 -11.01 9.21
CA SER A 147 13.33 -11.04 10.65
C SER A 147 12.94 -12.43 11.20
N LEU A 148 12.18 -13.22 10.42
CA LEU A 148 11.67 -14.51 10.91
C LEU A 148 12.79 -15.49 11.30
N PRO A 149 13.86 -15.69 10.49
CA PRO A 149 14.97 -16.56 10.89
C PRO A 149 15.64 -16.08 12.18
N THR A 150 15.84 -14.76 12.30
CA THR A 150 16.44 -14.15 13.50
C THR A 150 15.57 -14.36 14.73
N MET A 151 14.24 -14.19 14.61
CA MET A 151 13.31 -14.42 15.72
C MET A 151 13.29 -15.89 16.15
N LEU A 152 13.24 -16.83 15.21
CA LEU A 152 13.23 -18.26 15.49
C LEU A 152 14.55 -18.75 16.12
N ASN A 153 15.69 -18.25 15.66
CA ASN A 153 17.00 -18.54 16.24
C ASN A 153 17.11 -18.03 17.69
N ASN A 154 16.42 -16.95 18.03
CA ASN A 154 16.31 -16.42 19.39
C ASN A 154 15.14 -17.01 20.18
N LYS A 155 14.63 -18.18 19.78
CA LYS A 155 13.60 -18.96 20.48
C LYS A 155 12.26 -18.23 20.65
N TYR A 156 11.90 -17.35 19.75
CA TYR A 156 10.55 -16.82 19.68
C TYR A 156 9.56 -17.92 19.27
N ASP A 157 8.38 -17.87 19.85
CA ASP A 157 7.28 -18.73 19.42
C ASP A 157 6.93 -18.49 17.94
N ARG A 158 6.71 -19.58 17.20
CA ARG A 158 6.48 -19.51 15.75
C ARG A 158 5.22 -18.72 15.39
N GLN A 159 4.15 -18.90 16.17
CA GLN A 159 2.87 -18.22 15.93
C GLN A 159 3.01 -16.72 16.17
N LEU A 160 3.67 -16.33 17.27
CA LEU A 160 3.92 -14.93 17.57
C LEU A 160 4.85 -14.30 16.55
N ALA A 161 5.94 -14.97 16.17
CA ALA A 161 6.90 -14.44 15.19
C ALA A 161 6.25 -14.21 13.82
N SER A 162 5.50 -15.19 13.28
CA SER A 162 4.77 -15.04 12.03
C SER A 162 3.69 -13.95 12.10
N GLY A 163 2.96 -13.89 13.22
CA GLY A 163 1.95 -12.86 13.45
C GLY A 163 2.55 -11.45 13.46
N ILE A 164 3.71 -11.24 14.11
CA ILE A 164 4.43 -9.96 14.13
C ILE A 164 4.86 -9.56 12.70
N VAL A 165 5.41 -10.49 11.93
CA VAL A 165 5.84 -10.23 10.54
C VAL A 165 4.65 -9.84 9.66
N CYS A 166 3.56 -10.60 9.73
CA CYS A 166 2.36 -10.29 8.94
C CYS A 166 1.75 -8.96 9.35
N SER A 167 1.58 -8.69 10.65
CA SER A 167 1.00 -7.44 11.13
C SER A 167 1.88 -6.23 10.81
N SER A 168 3.22 -6.34 10.93
CA SER A 168 4.12 -5.24 10.57
C SER A 168 4.08 -4.92 9.07
N GLY A 169 3.94 -5.93 8.22
CA GLY A 169 3.86 -5.72 6.77
C GLY A 169 2.54 -5.08 6.32
N THR A 170 1.42 -5.35 7.02
CA THR A 170 0.13 -4.73 6.68
C THR A 170 0.09 -3.23 6.94
N LEU A 171 0.96 -2.70 7.80
CA LEU A 171 1.08 -1.26 8.05
C LEU A 171 1.37 -0.44 6.79
N GLY A 172 1.95 -1.07 5.73
CA GLY A 172 2.26 -0.41 4.46
C GLY A 172 1.08 0.13 3.68
N GLN A 173 -0.12 -0.35 3.98
CA GLN A 173 -1.35 0.18 3.36
C GLN A 173 -2.01 1.27 4.21
N ILE A 174 -1.62 1.38 5.47
CA ILE A 174 -2.27 2.28 6.44
C ILE A 174 -1.44 3.54 6.65
N ILE A 175 -0.11 3.36 6.77
CA ILE A 175 0.81 4.49 7.01
C ILE A 175 1.12 5.19 5.68
N PRO A 176 0.89 6.51 5.54
CA PRO A 176 1.25 7.25 4.35
C PRO A 176 2.77 7.31 4.12
N PRO A 177 3.21 7.39 2.83
CA PRO A 177 2.42 7.36 1.60
C PRO A 177 1.97 5.94 1.21
N SER A 178 0.69 5.77 1.00
CA SER A 178 0.05 4.49 0.69
C SER A 178 -0.61 4.52 -0.69
N ILE A 179 -0.35 3.50 -1.51
CA ILE A 179 -0.94 3.38 -2.85
C ILE A 179 -2.47 3.25 -2.77
N VAL A 180 -2.98 2.52 -1.77
CA VAL A 180 -4.43 2.35 -1.59
C VAL A 180 -5.09 3.68 -1.27
N LEU A 181 -4.49 4.50 -0.42
CA LEU A 181 -5.03 5.83 -0.10
C LEU A 181 -5.04 6.76 -1.31
N ILE A 182 -4.05 6.66 -2.21
CA ILE A 182 -4.02 7.41 -3.46
C ILE A 182 -5.20 7.00 -4.36
N ILE A 183 -5.40 5.69 -4.56
CA ILE A 183 -6.50 5.19 -5.40
C ILE A 183 -7.85 5.55 -4.81
N ILE A 184 -8.03 5.41 -3.48
CA ILE A 184 -9.27 5.78 -2.82
C ILE A 184 -9.53 7.30 -2.94
N ALA A 185 -8.51 8.14 -2.77
CA ALA A 185 -8.64 9.58 -2.92
C ALA A 185 -9.08 9.97 -4.34
N ASP A 186 -8.49 9.36 -5.35
CA ASP A 186 -8.83 9.56 -6.76
C ASP A 186 -10.30 9.17 -7.04
N GLN A 187 -10.74 8.01 -6.56
CA GLN A 187 -12.12 7.56 -6.73
C GLN A 187 -13.12 8.44 -5.95
N LEU A 188 -12.77 8.90 -4.76
CA LEU A 188 -13.61 9.81 -3.98
C LEU A 188 -13.69 11.21 -4.62
N ALA A 189 -12.60 11.71 -5.18
CA ALA A 189 -12.61 12.96 -5.94
C ALA A 189 -13.54 12.87 -7.15
N SER A 190 -13.39 11.82 -7.96
CA SER A 190 -14.27 11.56 -9.10
C SER A 190 -15.74 11.43 -8.70
N ALA A 191 -16.04 10.72 -7.62
CA ALA A 191 -17.41 10.59 -7.11
C ALA A 191 -17.98 11.94 -6.62
N SER A 192 -17.15 12.77 -5.98
CA SER A 192 -17.52 14.13 -5.54
C SER A 192 -17.85 15.04 -6.74
N ASP A 193 -17.07 14.93 -7.81
CA ASP A 193 -17.31 15.73 -9.02
C ASP A 193 -18.61 15.33 -9.71
N VAL A 194 -18.89 14.02 -9.84
CA VAL A 194 -20.18 13.55 -10.36
C VAL A 194 -21.34 14.03 -9.48
N ALA A 195 -21.23 13.92 -8.16
CA ALA A 195 -22.26 14.39 -7.24
C ALA A 195 -22.48 15.90 -7.32
N ASN A 196 -21.41 16.69 -7.47
CA ASN A 196 -21.48 18.13 -7.64
C ASN A 196 -22.15 18.51 -8.96
N ASN A 197 -21.84 17.81 -10.05
CA ASN A 197 -22.48 18.03 -11.34
C ASN A 197 -23.99 17.73 -11.28
N LEU A 198 -24.40 16.64 -10.65
CA LEU A 198 -25.83 16.32 -10.47
C LEU A 198 -26.51 17.39 -9.64
N ARG A 199 -25.97 17.77 -8.48
CA ARG A 199 -26.54 18.84 -7.61
C ARG A 199 -26.61 20.18 -8.31
N GLN A 200 -25.62 20.52 -9.12
CA GLN A 200 -25.64 21.77 -9.90
C GLN A 200 -26.74 21.77 -10.94
N ASN A 201 -26.98 20.63 -11.61
CA ASN A 201 -28.07 20.49 -12.57
C ASN A 201 -29.45 20.61 -11.87
N ASP A 202 -29.62 19.98 -10.72
CA ASP A 202 -30.84 20.06 -9.91
C ASP A 202 -31.06 21.50 -9.39
N TYR A 203 -30.03 22.15 -8.90
CA TYR A 203 -30.09 23.54 -8.43
C TYR A 203 -30.48 24.48 -9.56
N LYS A 204 -29.88 24.31 -10.73
CA LYS A 204 -30.25 25.07 -11.94
C LYS A 204 -31.70 24.85 -12.36
N ALA A 205 -32.20 23.61 -12.29
CA ALA A 205 -33.57 23.29 -12.63
C ALA A 205 -34.58 23.93 -11.65
N LEU A 206 -34.21 24.07 -10.36
CA LEU A 206 -35.06 24.61 -9.31
C LEU A 206 -35.02 26.13 -9.22
N THR A 207 -33.85 26.75 -9.42
CA THR A 207 -33.63 28.21 -9.17
C THR A 207 -33.44 29.01 -10.45
N GLY A 208 -33.10 28.35 -11.58
CA GLY A 208 -32.71 29.04 -12.82
C GLY A 208 -31.28 29.60 -12.81
N GLU A 209 -30.55 29.52 -11.68
CA GLU A 209 -29.19 30.02 -11.53
C GLU A 209 -28.14 28.98 -11.89
N PHE A 210 -27.08 29.45 -12.58
CA PHE A 210 -25.98 28.57 -13.02
C PHE A 210 -24.95 28.26 -11.93
N ASN A 211 -24.82 29.16 -10.94
CA ASN A 211 -23.82 29.00 -9.88
C ASN A 211 -24.48 28.53 -8.58
N MET A 212 -24.22 27.27 -8.23
CA MET A 212 -24.62 26.73 -6.93
C MET A 212 -23.69 27.24 -5.84
N PRO A 213 -24.24 27.82 -4.71
CA PRO A 213 -23.45 28.25 -3.56
C PRO A 213 -22.60 27.11 -2.99
N GLY A 214 -21.41 27.44 -2.46
CA GLY A 214 -20.45 26.47 -1.93
C GLY A 214 -21.00 25.57 -0.81
N GLU A 215 -21.97 26.08 -0.04
CA GLU A 215 -22.64 25.33 1.04
C GLU A 215 -23.38 24.07 0.57
N PHE A 216 -23.81 24.05 -0.70
CA PHE A 216 -24.50 22.90 -1.30
C PHE A 216 -23.56 21.94 -2.03
N ARG A 217 -22.27 22.27 -2.12
CA ARG A 217 -21.29 21.41 -2.77
C ARG A 217 -20.82 20.28 -1.85
N VAL A 218 -20.59 19.12 -2.45
CA VAL A 218 -19.89 18.02 -1.75
C VAL A 218 -18.41 18.37 -1.70
N GLY A 219 -17.80 18.27 -0.52
CA GLY A 219 -16.36 18.46 -0.37
C GLY A 219 -15.57 17.43 -1.18
N SER A 220 -14.60 17.89 -1.95
CA SER A 220 -13.65 17.01 -2.64
C SER A 220 -12.57 16.58 -1.66
N SER A 221 -12.21 15.28 -1.69
CA SER A 221 -11.13 14.72 -0.88
C SER A 221 -9.87 14.62 -1.73
N SER A 222 -8.80 15.27 -1.29
CA SER A 222 -7.49 15.13 -1.94
C SER A 222 -6.70 13.94 -1.36
N ALA A 223 -5.71 13.45 -2.09
CA ALA A 223 -4.80 12.44 -1.57
C ALA A 223 -4.02 12.94 -0.34
N GLY A 224 -3.75 14.25 -0.25
CA GLY A 224 -3.15 14.87 0.92
C GLY A 224 -4.04 14.78 2.16
N ASP A 225 -5.35 15.03 2.01
CA ASP A 225 -6.33 14.91 3.10
C ASP A 225 -6.43 13.46 3.60
N MET A 226 -6.43 12.50 2.67
CA MET A 226 -6.41 11.07 3.01
C MET A 226 -5.15 10.68 3.77
N PHE A 227 -3.99 11.19 3.36
CA PHE A 227 -2.73 10.94 4.06
C PHE A 227 -2.74 11.54 5.47
N LEU A 228 -3.22 12.77 5.62
CA LEU A 228 -3.34 13.41 6.92
C LEU A 228 -4.29 12.63 7.85
N GLY A 229 -5.43 12.21 7.32
CA GLY A 229 -6.42 11.42 8.07
C GLY A 229 -5.92 10.05 8.49
N ALA A 230 -5.09 9.39 7.66
CA ALA A 230 -4.56 8.06 7.94
C ALA A 230 -3.31 8.06 8.83
N LEU A 231 -2.58 9.16 8.93
CA LEU A 231 -1.32 9.25 9.67
C LEU A 231 -1.50 8.93 11.15
N LEU A 232 -2.43 9.60 11.81
CA LEU A 232 -2.67 9.43 13.24
C LEU A 232 -3.17 8.02 13.59
N PRO A 233 -4.21 7.47 12.93
CA PRO A 233 -4.64 6.08 13.14
C PRO A 233 -3.52 5.07 12.87
N GLY A 234 -2.71 5.29 11.83
CA GLY A 234 -1.57 4.44 11.51
C GLY A 234 -0.53 4.40 12.64
N LEU A 235 -0.14 5.55 13.17
CA LEU A 235 0.79 5.63 14.29
C LEU A 235 0.22 5.01 15.58
N VAL A 236 -1.07 5.22 15.85
CA VAL A 236 -1.75 4.57 16.98
C VAL A 236 -1.72 3.05 16.84
N LEU A 237 -1.95 2.53 15.63
CA LEU A 237 -1.91 1.09 15.38
C LEU A 237 -0.50 0.51 15.59
N VAL A 238 0.56 1.20 15.14
CA VAL A 238 1.96 0.81 15.42
C VAL A 238 2.20 0.73 16.93
N ALA A 239 1.78 1.75 17.67
CA ALA A 239 1.92 1.81 19.11
C ALA A 239 1.17 0.64 19.79
N LEU A 240 -0.06 0.36 19.36
CA LEU A 240 -0.85 -0.77 19.86
C LEU A 240 -0.19 -2.12 19.59
N TYR A 241 0.39 -2.33 18.42
CA TYR A 241 1.12 -3.55 18.11
C TYR A 241 2.37 -3.70 18.99
N MET A 242 3.15 -2.63 19.19
CA MET A 242 4.31 -2.66 20.06
C MET A 242 3.92 -2.94 21.52
N ILE A 243 2.88 -2.29 22.01
CA ILE A 243 2.33 -2.49 23.37
C ILE A 243 1.83 -3.93 23.55
N TYR A 244 1.09 -4.44 22.55
CA TYR A 244 0.60 -5.82 22.57
C TYR A 244 1.74 -6.83 22.71
N VAL A 245 2.78 -6.71 21.86
CA VAL A 245 3.94 -7.62 21.93
C VAL A 245 4.66 -7.50 23.26
N PHE A 246 4.83 -6.29 23.79
CA PHE A 246 5.45 -6.05 25.07
C PHE A 246 4.67 -6.71 26.23
N ILE A 247 3.36 -6.48 26.28
CA ILE A 247 2.49 -7.05 27.32
C ILE A 247 2.44 -8.57 27.21
N PHE A 248 2.27 -9.10 25.98
CA PHE A 248 2.19 -10.54 25.74
C PHE A 248 3.49 -11.26 26.14
N ALA A 249 4.65 -10.67 25.82
CA ALA A 249 5.95 -11.20 26.23
C ALA A 249 6.16 -11.19 27.76
N ARG A 250 5.54 -10.23 28.46
CA ARG A 250 5.56 -10.15 29.92
C ARG A 250 4.66 -11.17 30.58
N ILE A 251 3.46 -11.39 30.06
CA ILE A 251 2.47 -12.33 30.62
C ILE A 251 2.90 -13.77 30.35
N LYS A 252 3.25 -14.09 29.09
CA LYS A 252 3.68 -15.45 28.73
C LYS A 252 5.21 -15.51 28.67
N ARG A 253 5.82 -15.82 29.82
CA ARG A 253 7.27 -15.96 29.92
C ARG A 253 7.78 -17.08 29.02
N GLY A 254 8.81 -16.78 28.19
CA GLY A 254 9.44 -17.73 27.27
C GLY A 254 8.95 -17.70 25.84
N VAL A 255 7.85 -17.01 25.53
CA VAL A 255 7.32 -16.88 24.16
C VAL A 255 8.14 -15.90 23.31
N ALA A 256 8.66 -14.86 23.94
CA ALA A 256 9.50 -13.83 23.30
C ALA A 256 10.66 -13.46 24.23
N PRO A 257 11.68 -14.31 24.37
CA PRO A 257 12.78 -14.09 25.29
C PRO A 257 13.58 -12.84 24.91
N PRO A 258 14.14 -12.12 25.90
CA PRO A 258 15.03 -11.01 25.64
C PRO A 258 16.32 -11.51 24.99
N VAL A 259 16.83 -10.75 24.04
CA VAL A 259 18.10 -11.02 23.37
C VAL A 259 19.14 -10.05 23.90
N PRO A 260 20.01 -10.46 24.83
CA PRO A 260 20.96 -9.54 25.44
C PRO A 260 21.96 -9.04 24.42
N PHE A 261 22.14 -7.73 24.36
CA PHE A 261 23.18 -7.10 23.59
C PHE A 261 24.54 -7.27 24.30
N LYS A 262 25.50 -7.89 23.63
CA LYS A 262 26.84 -8.14 24.20
C LYS A 262 27.80 -6.93 24.10
N GLY A 263 27.34 -5.80 23.55
CA GLY A 263 28.12 -4.58 23.42
C GLY A 263 27.77 -3.54 24.50
N ASN A 264 28.55 -2.47 24.54
CA ASN A 264 28.29 -1.33 25.42
C ASN A 264 27.42 -0.30 24.69
N PHE A 265 26.52 0.37 25.41
CA PHE A 265 25.73 1.48 24.91
C PHE A 265 26.55 2.79 24.91
N ASP A 266 27.69 2.79 24.19
CA ASP A 266 28.58 3.92 24.10
C ASP A 266 28.04 5.00 23.13
N LEU A 267 28.64 6.19 23.16
CA LEU A 267 28.31 7.28 22.23
C LEU A 267 28.40 6.83 20.76
N LYS A 268 29.37 5.95 20.44
CA LYS A 268 29.49 5.36 19.10
C LYS A 268 28.29 4.51 18.68
N PHE A 269 27.68 3.80 19.63
CA PHE A 269 26.45 3.03 19.39
C PHE A 269 25.29 3.97 19.10
N TRP A 270 25.09 5.02 19.91
CA TRP A 270 24.05 6.01 19.71
C TRP A 270 24.19 6.78 18.40
N LEU A 271 25.41 7.16 18.05
CA LEU A 271 25.69 7.77 16.74
C LEU A 271 25.31 6.83 15.58
N ARG A 272 25.61 5.54 15.70
CA ARG A 272 25.21 4.53 14.70
C ARG A 272 23.69 4.43 14.59
N VAL A 273 22.97 4.38 15.72
CA VAL A 273 21.51 4.35 15.75
C VAL A 273 20.95 5.56 14.99
N VAL A 274 21.44 6.75 15.30
CA VAL A 274 21.02 8.00 14.68
C VAL A 274 21.31 8.00 13.17
N VAL A 275 22.52 7.64 12.76
CA VAL A 275 22.95 7.62 11.35
C VAL A 275 22.15 6.62 10.52
N ILE A 276 21.67 5.52 11.11
CA ILE A 276 20.87 4.52 10.39
C ILE A 276 19.39 4.90 10.32
N ILE A 277 18.84 5.54 11.36
CA ILE A 277 17.42 5.90 11.41
C ILE A 277 17.14 7.20 10.65
N ILE A 278 18.00 8.20 10.75
CA ILE A 278 17.75 9.54 10.19
C ILE A 278 17.46 9.50 8.68
N PRO A 279 18.26 8.82 7.82
CA PRO A 279 18.03 8.88 6.40
C PRO A 279 16.65 8.40 5.96
N PRO A 280 16.13 7.21 6.38
CA PRO A 280 14.78 6.79 6.02
C PRO A 280 13.70 7.72 6.59
N LEU A 281 13.86 8.19 7.84
CA LEU A 281 12.93 9.15 8.41
C LEU A 281 12.93 10.47 7.65
N ALA A 282 14.10 11.00 7.33
CA ALA A 282 14.21 12.24 6.55
C ALA A 282 13.54 12.11 5.18
N LEU A 283 13.67 10.95 4.53
CA LEU A 283 12.99 10.68 3.27
C LEU A 283 11.47 10.67 3.44
N ILE A 284 10.95 9.99 4.47
CA ILE A 284 9.51 9.96 4.77
C ILE A 284 9.01 11.38 5.06
N PHE A 285 9.72 12.15 5.88
CA PHE A 285 9.38 13.54 6.18
C PHE A 285 9.47 14.46 4.97
N ALA A 286 10.45 14.26 4.09
CA ALA A 286 10.55 15.04 2.85
C ALA A 286 9.36 14.76 1.92
N VAL A 287 8.99 13.50 1.74
CA VAL A 287 7.87 13.10 0.89
C VAL A 287 6.54 13.52 1.51
N LEU A 288 6.25 13.05 2.72
CA LEU A 288 4.96 13.30 3.37
C LEU A 288 4.80 14.77 3.76
N GLY A 289 5.88 15.37 4.31
CA GLY A 289 5.87 16.78 4.70
C GLY A 289 5.63 17.73 3.51
N SER A 290 6.21 17.43 2.34
CA SER A 290 5.98 18.25 1.13
C SER A 290 4.52 18.20 0.66
N ILE A 291 3.84 17.04 0.81
CA ILE A 291 2.42 16.89 0.48
C ILE A 291 1.55 17.63 1.50
N LEU A 292 1.80 17.40 2.80
CA LEU A 292 0.99 17.98 3.88
C LEU A 292 1.12 19.51 3.98
N MET A 293 2.29 20.06 3.62
CA MET A 293 2.51 21.50 3.52
C MET A 293 1.95 22.13 2.24
N GLY A 294 1.41 21.32 1.31
CA GLY A 294 0.92 21.79 0.02
C GLY A 294 2.03 22.29 -0.93
N ILE A 295 3.30 21.97 -0.64
CA ILE A 295 4.46 22.39 -1.46
C ILE A 295 4.57 21.53 -2.73
N ALA A 296 4.24 20.25 -2.63
CA ALA A 296 4.33 19.28 -3.71
C ALA A 296 3.03 18.52 -3.89
N THR A 297 2.68 18.25 -5.13
CA THR A 297 1.63 17.27 -5.47
C THR A 297 2.13 15.86 -5.14
N VAL A 298 1.22 14.88 -5.09
CA VAL A 298 1.57 13.49 -4.79
C VAL A 298 2.61 12.93 -5.78
N ASN A 299 2.54 13.32 -7.05
CA ASN A 299 3.51 12.96 -8.08
C ASN A 299 4.91 13.56 -7.84
N GLN A 300 4.93 14.86 -7.55
CA GLN A 300 6.19 15.56 -7.25
C GLN A 300 6.85 14.97 -6.01
N ALA A 301 6.05 14.68 -4.98
CA ALA A 301 6.52 14.01 -3.77
C ALA A 301 7.02 12.57 -4.05
N GLY A 302 6.34 11.82 -4.92
CA GLY A 302 6.82 10.53 -5.42
C GLY A 302 8.18 10.63 -6.12
N SER A 303 8.38 11.69 -6.93
CA SER A 303 9.65 11.97 -7.60
C SER A 303 10.76 12.33 -6.59
N ILE A 304 10.46 13.16 -5.58
CA ILE A 304 11.38 13.46 -4.47
C ILE A 304 11.77 12.16 -3.75
N GLY A 305 10.79 11.29 -3.47
CA GLY A 305 11.01 9.99 -2.86
C GLY A 305 11.92 9.08 -3.69
N ALA A 306 11.68 8.99 -5.00
CA ALA A 306 12.47 8.18 -5.93
C ALA A 306 13.92 8.67 -6.02
N ILE A 307 14.12 9.98 -6.13
CA ILE A 307 15.47 10.60 -6.16
C ILE A 307 16.17 10.37 -4.81
N GLY A 308 15.50 10.65 -3.70
CA GLY A 308 16.06 10.48 -2.36
C GLY A 308 16.45 9.02 -2.07
N ALA A 309 15.61 8.06 -2.43
CA ALA A 309 15.93 6.64 -2.30
C ALA A 309 17.11 6.21 -3.17
N THR A 310 17.24 6.76 -4.38
CA THR A 310 18.38 6.51 -5.28
C THR A 310 19.66 7.04 -4.68
N LEU A 311 19.65 8.27 -4.14
CA LEU A 311 20.82 8.86 -3.47
C LEU A 311 21.23 8.05 -2.23
N MET A 312 20.27 7.62 -1.41
CA MET A 312 20.53 6.78 -0.24
C MET A 312 21.11 5.41 -0.64
N ALA A 313 20.59 4.78 -1.68
CA ALA A 313 21.08 3.52 -2.20
C ALA A 313 22.51 3.69 -2.77
N GLY A 314 22.77 4.77 -3.50
CA GLY A 314 24.10 5.10 -4.05
C GLY A 314 25.15 5.32 -2.95
N TYR A 315 24.79 6.01 -1.87
CA TYR A 315 25.67 6.20 -0.72
C TYR A 315 26.05 4.87 -0.04
N ARG A 316 25.14 3.87 -0.03
CA ARG A 316 25.35 2.55 0.55
C ARG A 316 26.01 1.54 -0.38
N SER A 317 26.60 1.96 -1.51
CA SER A 317 27.32 1.09 -2.46
C SER A 317 26.46 -0.06 -3.01
N VAL A 318 25.27 0.26 -3.48
CA VAL A 318 24.48 -0.69 -4.26
C VAL A 318 25.15 -0.86 -5.61
N SER A 319 25.68 -2.06 -5.87
CA SER A 319 26.28 -2.38 -7.17
C SER A 319 25.27 -2.13 -8.29
N TYR A 320 25.68 -1.54 -9.39
CA TYR A 320 24.85 -1.25 -10.57
C TYR A 320 24.07 -2.48 -11.10
N THR A 321 24.54 -3.69 -10.79
CA THR A 321 23.87 -4.94 -11.09
C THR A 321 22.52 -5.12 -10.36
N HIS A 322 22.31 -4.45 -9.22
CA HIS A 322 21.05 -4.48 -8.48
C HIS A 322 20.05 -3.41 -8.97
N LEU A 323 20.52 -2.34 -9.61
CA LEU A 323 19.67 -1.35 -10.27
C LEU A 323 19.04 -1.88 -11.57
N ARG A 324 19.66 -2.87 -12.21
CA ARG A 324 19.09 -3.64 -13.32
C ARG A 324 17.91 -4.53 -12.94
N ALA A 325 17.55 -4.61 -11.69
CA ALA A 325 16.37 -5.33 -11.21
C ALA A 325 15.01 -4.76 -11.72
N HIS A 326 15.02 -3.66 -12.49
CA HIS A 326 13.88 -3.34 -13.37
C HIS A 326 13.66 -4.42 -14.45
N GLU A 327 14.67 -5.23 -14.76
CA GLU A 327 14.45 -6.46 -15.51
C GLU A 327 13.70 -7.52 -14.71
N THR A 328 13.67 -7.45 -13.37
CA THR A 328 12.94 -8.43 -12.56
C THR A 328 11.43 -8.27 -12.62
N LEU A 329 10.89 -7.09 -12.90
CA LEU A 329 9.47 -6.99 -13.25
C LEU A 329 9.20 -7.71 -14.59
N ARG A 330 10.10 -7.57 -15.53
CA ARG A 330 10.05 -8.33 -16.80
C ARG A 330 10.32 -9.82 -16.58
N TYR A 331 11.24 -10.16 -15.68
CA TYR A 331 11.57 -11.56 -15.34
C TYR A 331 10.49 -12.23 -14.49
N LEU A 332 9.85 -11.51 -13.56
CA LEU A 332 8.70 -11.99 -12.79
C LEU A 332 7.48 -12.20 -13.70
N VAL A 333 7.24 -11.27 -14.62
CA VAL A 333 6.16 -11.42 -15.62
C VAL A 333 6.49 -12.55 -16.61
N CYS A 334 7.74 -12.67 -17.07
CA CYS A 334 8.13 -13.75 -17.98
C CYS A 334 8.22 -15.11 -17.28
N ARG A 335 8.63 -15.18 -16.02
CA ARG A 335 8.69 -16.44 -15.28
C ARG A 335 7.31 -16.92 -14.85
N LEU A 336 6.38 -16.00 -14.54
CA LEU A 336 4.96 -16.29 -14.29
C LEU A 336 4.18 -16.67 -15.55
N LEU A 337 4.75 -16.41 -16.75
CA LEU A 337 4.15 -16.82 -18.03
C LEU A 337 4.76 -18.14 -18.55
N LEU A 338 5.83 -18.66 -17.94
CA LEU A 338 6.55 -19.88 -18.36
C LEU A 338 6.46 -21.03 -17.35
N GLU A 339 5.97 -20.81 -16.14
CA GLU A 339 5.53 -21.81 -15.15
C GLU A 339 4.00 -21.83 -15.06
#